data_d464cc2db0338537a25abfab5b6e5589
#
_entry.id   d464cc2db0338537a25abfab5b6e5589
#
_cell.length_a   1.000
_cell.length_b   1.000
_cell.length_c   1.000
_cell.angle_alpha   90.00
_cell.angle_beta   90.00
_cell.angle_gamma   90.00
#
_symmetry.space_group_name_H-M   'P 1'
#
loop_
_entity.id
_entity.type
_entity.pdbx_description
1 polymer ?
#
loop_
_entity_poly.entity_id
_entity_poly.type
_entity_poly.pdbx_seq_one_letter_code
_entity_poly.pdbx_strand_id
1 'polypeptide(L)'
;MNYWLMKSEPDCFSIDDLKACPDSTDRWDGVRNYQARNFLRDQIKVGDGVLFYHSNCKEPAIVGLARVVREGSPDLTALDPREKHFDPKASDEKPIWFVVDVQYLCHLPYPLTRDDLRRHPVLSGMDVLRKGNRLSVQPVTREQWREVLLVNQIDDPLPSQ
;
A
#
# COMPACT_ATOMS: atom_id res chain seq x y z
N MET A 1 -14.59 -7.31 1.06
CA MET A 1 -13.62 -6.23 0.76
C MET A 1 -12.75 -5.98 1.98
N ASN A 2 -11.46 -5.95 1.78
CA ASN A 2 -10.49 -5.62 2.81
C ASN A 2 -9.81 -4.31 2.49
N TYR A 3 -9.07 -3.78 3.47
CA TYR A 3 -8.34 -2.53 3.33
C TYR A 3 -6.91 -2.73 3.79
N TRP A 4 -5.99 -2.02 3.15
CA TRP A 4 -4.55 -2.18 3.36
C TRP A 4 -3.87 -0.82 3.42
N LEU A 5 -2.79 -0.72 4.19
CA LEU A 5 -1.87 0.40 4.12
C LEU A 5 -0.62 -0.11 3.43
N MET A 6 -0.18 0.61 2.40
CA MET A 6 1.02 0.27 1.65
C MET A 6 2.00 1.42 1.70
N LYS A 7 3.23 1.13 2.13
CA LYS A 7 4.30 2.11 2.29
C LYS A 7 5.14 2.21 1.02
N SER A 8 5.40 3.44 0.60
CA SER A 8 6.33 3.73 -0.48
C SER A 8 7.18 4.94 -0.13
N GLU A 9 8.46 4.91 -0.47
CA GLU A 9 9.35 6.05 -0.30
C GLU A 9 9.11 7.04 -1.45
N PRO A 10 8.74 8.31 -1.18
CA PRO A 10 8.38 9.25 -2.24
C PRO A 10 9.52 9.56 -3.21
N ASP A 11 10.77 9.43 -2.79
CA ASP A 11 11.91 9.61 -3.69
C ASP A 11 12.07 8.46 -4.68
N CYS A 12 11.51 7.29 -4.38
CA CYS A 12 11.52 6.12 -5.25
C CYS A 12 10.24 6.01 -6.05
N PHE A 13 9.09 6.10 -5.38
CA PHE A 13 7.77 6.01 -6.02
C PHE A 13 6.73 6.72 -5.17
N SER A 14 6.33 7.91 -5.56
CA SER A 14 5.35 8.73 -4.87
C SER A 14 3.92 8.46 -5.35
N ILE A 15 2.94 8.99 -4.63
CA ILE A 15 1.55 8.95 -5.09
C ILE A 15 1.37 9.72 -6.41
N ASP A 16 2.15 10.78 -6.62
CA ASP A 16 2.15 11.53 -7.88
C ASP A 16 2.68 10.67 -9.03
N ASP A 17 3.69 9.85 -8.76
CA ASP A 17 4.22 8.89 -9.74
C ASP A 17 3.16 7.86 -10.13
N LEU A 18 2.41 7.34 -9.16
CA LEU A 18 1.32 6.42 -9.44
C LEU A 18 0.24 7.07 -10.30
N LYS A 19 -0.15 8.29 -9.95
CA LYS A 19 -1.15 9.05 -10.72
C LYS A 19 -0.71 9.24 -12.18
N ALA A 20 0.59 9.44 -12.41
CA ALA A 20 1.17 9.69 -13.73
C ALA A 20 1.39 8.41 -14.57
N CYS A 21 1.28 7.23 -13.97
CA CYS A 21 1.41 5.97 -14.71
C CYS A 21 0.26 5.79 -15.72
N PRO A 22 0.45 4.97 -16.77
CA PRO A 22 -0.66 4.61 -17.67
C PRO A 22 -1.86 4.09 -16.88
N ASP A 23 -3.05 4.63 -17.13
CA ASP A 23 -4.28 4.37 -16.38
C ASP A 23 -4.14 4.62 -14.87
N SER A 24 -3.15 5.41 -14.45
CA SER A 24 -2.82 5.66 -13.05
C SER A 24 -2.65 4.35 -12.26
N THR A 25 -2.08 3.33 -12.90
CA THR A 25 -1.97 1.96 -12.37
C THR A 25 -0.53 1.49 -12.49
N ASP A 26 -0.05 0.82 -11.45
CA ASP A 26 1.27 0.17 -11.48
C ASP A 26 1.29 -1.06 -10.58
N ARG A 27 2.30 -1.89 -10.80
CA ARG A 27 2.58 -3.05 -9.96
C ARG A 27 3.24 -2.60 -8.67
N TRP A 28 2.81 -3.20 -7.56
CA TRP A 28 3.44 -2.97 -6.26
C TRP A 28 4.53 -4.01 -6.05
N ASP A 29 5.71 -3.73 -6.57
CA ASP A 29 6.85 -4.64 -6.56
C ASP A 29 7.82 -4.37 -5.40
N GLY A 30 8.87 -5.18 -5.29
CA GLY A 30 9.97 -4.96 -4.36
C GLY A 30 9.69 -5.31 -2.91
N VAL A 31 8.55 -5.91 -2.59
CA VAL A 31 8.26 -6.35 -1.22
C VAL A 31 9.09 -7.59 -0.91
N ARG A 32 9.95 -7.49 0.10
CA ARG A 32 10.93 -8.53 0.48
C ARG A 32 10.82 -8.94 1.94
N ASN A 33 9.61 -8.96 2.46
CA ASN A 33 9.26 -9.47 3.78
C ASN A 33 8.25 -10.60 3.58
N TYR A 34 8.47 -11.76 4.19
CA TYR A 34 7.61 -12.92 3.97
C TYR A 34 6.18 -12.72 4.45
N GLN A 35 5.98 -12.02 5.57
CA GLN A 35 4.63 -11.75 6.07
C GLN A 35 3.87 -10.81 5.13
N ALA A 36 4.51 -9.74 4.66
CA ALA A 36 3.92 -8.83 3.68
C ALA A 36 3.65 -9.55 2.35
N ARG A 37 4.58 -10.40 1.90
CA ARG A 37 4.41 -11.25 0.72
C ARG A 37 3.17 -12.12 0.84
N ASN A 38 2.94 -12.69 2.01
CA ASN A 38 1.77 -13.55 2.23
C ASN A 38 0.46 -12.78 2.07
N PHE A 39 0.41 -11.51 2.49
CA PHE A 39 -0.74 -10.65 2.22
C PHE A 39 -0.94 -10.46 0.71
N LEU A 40 0.12 -10.12 -0.01
CA LEU A 40 0.07 -9.89 -1.46
C LEU A 40 -0.36 -11.15 -2.23
N ARG A 41 0.18 -12.29 -1.84
CA ARG A 41 -0.10 -13.56 -2.52
C ARG A 41 -1.49 -14.10 -2.23
N ASP A 42 -1.93 -14.03 -0.95
CA ASP A 42 -3.05 -14.85 -0.48
C ASP A 42 -4.29 -14.06 -0.07
N GLN A 43 -4.15 -12.81 0.38
CA GLN A 43 -5.23 -12.09 1.06
C GLN A 43 -5.74 -10.86 0.32
N ILE A 44 -4.88 -10.15 -0.38
CA ILE A 44 -5.27 -8.95 -1.11
C ILE A 44 -6.04 -9.34 -2.36
N LYS A 45 -7.22 -8.75 -2.55
CA LYS A 45 -8.14 -9.07 -3.65
C LYS A 45 -8.49 -7.83 -4.46
N VAL A 46 -8.87 -8.05 -5.71
CA VAL A 46 -9.39 -6.99 -6.58
C VAL A 46 -10.55 -6.28 -5.88
N GLY A 47 -10.52 -4.96 -5.89
CA GLY A 47 -11.51 -4.11 -5.23
C GLY A 47 -11.13 -3.67 -3.82
N ASP A 48 -10.10 -4.26 -3.23
CA ASP A 48 -9.64 -3.85 -1.91
C ASP A 48 -9.12 -2.40 -1.94
N GLY A 49 -9.37 -1.67 -0.84
CA GLY A 49 -8.90 -0.30 -0.69
C GLY A 49 -7.47 -0.24 -0.17
N VAL A 50 -6.74 0.78 -0.60
CA VAL A 50 -5.35 1.01 -0.21
C VAL A 50 -5.17 2.42 0.30
N LEU A 51 -4.66 2.54 1.52
CA LEU A 51 -4.12 3.78 2.05
C LEU A 51 -2.67 3.89 1.61
N PHE A 52 -2.38 4.87 0.74
CA PHE A 52 -1.04 5.09 0.22
C PHE A 52 -0.24 5.92 1.23
N TYR A 53 0.83 5.33 1.76
CA TYR A 53 1.62 5.94 2.84
C TYR A 53 3.03 6.25 2.34
N HIS A 54 3.44 7.52 2.48
CA HIS A 54 4.83 7.92 2.23
C HIS A 54 5.67 7.64 3.47
N SER A 55 6.69 6.80 3.32
CA SER A 55 7.62 6.42 4.39
C SER A 55 9.04 6.92 4.11
N ASN A 56 9.90 6.87 5.12
CA ASN A 56 11.31 7.21 5.00
C ASN A 56 11.53 8.57 4.31
N CYS A 57 10.82 9.58 4.79
CA CYS A 57 10.87 10.95 4.27
C CYS A 57 10.71 11.93 5.43
N LYS A 58 10.80 13.23 5.13
CA LYS A 58 10.75 14.28 6.13
C LYS A 58 9.48 14.22 6.99
N GLU A 59 8.34 13.95 6.38
CA GLU A 59 7.06 13.89 7.06
C GLU A 59 6.26 12.67 6.60
N PRO A 60 6.50 11.49 7.20
CA PRO A 60 5.74 10.29 6.85
C PRO A 60 4.24 10.47 7.11
N ALA A 61 3.41 10.11 6.14
CA ALA A 61 1.97 10.33 6.23
C ALA A 61 1.19 9.47 5.26
N ILE A 62 -0.09 9.23 5.56
CA ILE A 62 -1.06 8.75 4.57
C ILE A 62 -1.37 9.93 3.66
N VAL A 63 -1.09 9.80 2.37
CA VAL A 63 -1.18 10.91 1.41
C VAL A 63 -2.29 10.76 0.39
N GLY A 64 -2.82 9.56 0.23
CA GLY A 64 -3.86 9.33 -0.75
C GLY A 64 -4.46 7.95 -0.68
N LEU A 65 -5.36 7.68 -1.61
CA LEU A 65 -6.09 6.43 -1.72
C LEU A 65 -5.86 5.79 -3.08
N ALA A 66 -5.83 4.46 -3.06
CA ALA A 66 -5.76 3.64 -4.25
C ALA A 66 -6.68 2.42 -4.10
N ARG A 67 -6.82 1.64 -5.15
CA ARG A 67 -7.56 0.37 -5.11
C ARG A 67 -6.76 -0.72 -5.80
N VAL A 68 -6.99 -1.95 -5.41
CA VAL A 68 -6.38 -3.12 -6.05
C VAL A 68 -7.18 -3.45 -7.31
N VAL A 69 -6.48 -3.56 -8.44
CA VAL A 69 -7.09 -3.88 -9.73
C VAL A 69 -6.62 -5.21 -10.31
N ARG A 70 -5.59 -5.82 -9.73
CA ARG A 70 -5.11 -7.16 -10.09
C ARG A 70 -4.61 -7.87 -8.86
N GLU A 71 -4.99 -9.13 -8.69
CA GLU A 71 -4.57 -9.97 -7.58
C GLU A 71 -3.13 -10.45 -7.72
N GLY A 72 -2.62 -11.11 -6.67
CA GLY A 72 -1.23 -11.51 -6.56
C GLY A 72 -0.71 -12.33 -7.74
N SER A 73 0.39 -11.89 -8.30
CA SER A 73 1.15 -12.58 -9.33
C SER A 73 2.64 -12.49 -9.03
N PRO A 74 3.49 -13.35 -9.62
CA PRO A 74 4.92 -13.32 -9.35
C PRO A 74 5.56 -11.95 -9.62
N ASP A 75 6.44 -11.53 -8.71
CA ASP A 75 7.25 -10.32 -8.88
C ASP A 75 8.44 -10.62 -9.80
N LEU A 76 8.33 -10.19 -11.04
CA LEU A 76 9.35 -10.46 -12.06
C LEU A 76 10.67 -9.73 -11.80
N THR A 77 10.67 -8.66 -10.99
CA THR A 77 11.91 -7.97 -10.62
C THR A 77 12.82 -8.86 -9.77
N ALA A 78 12.27 -9.84 -9.07
CA ALA A 78 13.05 -10.80 -8.30
C ALA A 78 13.85 -11.76 -9.18
N LEU A 79 13.43 -11.94 -10.43
CA LEU A 79 14.02 -12.90 -11.37
C LEU A 79 15.09 -12.27 -12.27
N ASP A 80 15.19 -10.95 -12.30
CA ASP A 80 16.12 -10.24 -13.19
C ASP A 80 17.34 -9.75 -12.40
N PRO A 81 18.55 -10.29 -12.71
CA PRO A 81 19.78 -9.87 -12.01
C PRO A 81 20.11 -8.38 -12.13
N ARG A 82 19.51 -7.66 -13.10
CA ARG A 82 19.73 -6.22 -13.28
C ARG A 82 18.86 -5.37 -12.34
N GLU A 83 17.85 -5.97 -11.72
CA GLU A 83 16.90 -5.26 -10.87
C GLU A 83 17.43 -5.12 -9.45
N LYS A 84 17.11 -3.99 -8.81
CA LYS A 84 17.50 -3.69 -7.42
C LYS A 84 17.02 -4.75 -6.44
N HIS A 85 15.84 -5.33 -6.70
CA HIS A 85 15.20 -6.30 -5.80
C HIS A 85 15.38 -7.75 -6.27
N PHE A 86 16.40 -8.01 -7.09
CA PHE A 86 16.74 -9.36 -7.53
C PHE A 86 16.99 -10.28 -6.34
N ASP A 87 16.42 -11.49 -6.41
CA ASP A 87 16.63 -12.54 -5.42
C ASP A 87 17.09 -13.81 -6.15
N PRO A 88 18.37 -14.22 -5.97
CA PRO A 88 18.89 -15.42 -6.66
C PRO A 88 18.20 -16.71 -6.25
N LYS A 89 17.45 -16.73 -5.14
CA LYS A 89 16.68 -17.89 -4.69
C LYS A 89 15.36 -18.04 -5.43
N ALA A 90 14.87 -16.97 -6.08
CA ALA A 90 13.62 -17.00 -6.82
C ALA A 90 13.82 -17.54 -8.24
N SER A 91 12.82 -18.23 -8.76
CA SER A 91 12.79 -18.76 -10.14
C SER A 91 11.37 -18.76 -10.68
N ASP A 92 11.21 -19.00 -11.98
CA ASP A 92 9.88 -19.13 -12.58
C ASP A 92 9.06 -20.22 -11.91
N GLU A 93 9.69 -21.31 -11.51
CA GLU A 93 9.04 -22.44 -10.84
C GLU A 93 8.74 -22.15 -9.38
N LYS A 94 9.55 -21.30 -8.75
CA LYS A 94 9.46 -20.96 -7.34
C LYS A 94 9.67 -19.45 -7.18
N PRO A 95 8.67 -18.63 -7.55
CA PRO A 95 8.86 -17.19 -7.64
C PRO A 95 9.09 -16.48 -6.30
N ILE A 96 8.70 -17.06 -5.17
CA ILE A 96 8.84 -16.54 -3.80
C ILE A 96 8.10 -15.21 -3.57
N TRP A 97 8.35 -14.20 -4.39
CA TRP A 97 7.85 -12.84 -4.21
C TRP A 97 6.71 -12.52 -5.17
N PHE A 98 5.76 -11.71 -4.70
CA PHE A 98 4.50 -11.45 -5.40
C PHE A 98 4.20 -9.96 -5.45
N VAL A 99 3.38 -9.58 -6.43
CA VAL A 99 2.89 -8.22 -6.64
C VAL A 99 1.38 -8.23 -6.77
N VAL A 100 0.77 -7.11 -6.45
CA VAL A 100 -0.59 -6.76 -6.87
C VAL A 100 -0.50 -5.49 -7.70
N ASP A 101 -1.50 -5.24 -8.56
CA ASP A 101 -1.59 -3.96 -9.27
C ASP A 101 -2.53 -3.04 -8.50
N VAL A 102 -2.13 -1.80 -8.33
CA VAL A 102 -2.93 -0.78 -7.65
C VAL A 102 -3.17 0.40 -8.59
N GLN A 103 -4.36 0.97 -8.47
CA GLN A 103 -4.77 2.14 -9.25
C GLN A 103 -5.02 3.32 -8.33
N TYR A 104 -4.48 4.47 -8.69
CA TYR A 104 -4.70 5.73 -7.99
C TYR A 104 -6.19 6.10 -7.98
N LEU A 105 -6.67 6.56 -6.84
CA LEU A 105 -8.03 7.09 -6.70
C LEU A 105 -8.02 8.59 -6.44
N CYS A 106 -7.32 9.04 -5.42
CA CYS A 106 -7.25 10.46 -5.09
C CYS A 106 -6.12 10.76 -4.11
N HIS A 107 -5.71 12.03 -4.08
CA HIS A 107 -4.93 12.57 -2.97
C HIS A 107 -5.86 12.88 -1.80
N LEU A 108 -5.36 12.74 -0.58
CA LEU A 108 -6.07 13.24 0.59
C LEU A 108 -5.93 14.76 0.67
N PRO A 109 -7.04 15.52 0.81
CA PRO A 109 -6.96 16.96 1.06
C PRO A 109 -6.12 17.30 2.29
N TYR A 110 -6.18 16.44 3.32
CA TYR A 110 -5.44 16.58 4.57
C TYR A 110 -4.63 15.31 4.81
N PRO A 111 -3.37 15.24 4.32
CA PRO A 111 -2.49 14.11 4.63
C PRO A 111 -2.41 13.88 6.14
N LEU A 112 -2.40 12.61 6.55
CA LEU A 112 -2.42 12.25 7.96
C LEU A 112 -1.04 11.76 8.39
N THR A 113 -0.34 12.59 9.17
CA THR A 113 0.95 12.24 9.76
C THR A 113 0.78 11.24 10.89
N ARG A 114 1.88 10.66 11.37
CA ARG A 114 1.84 9.76 12.52
C ARG A 114 1.22 10.44 13.75
N ASP A 115 1.56 11.71 13.99
CA ASP A 115 0.98 12.47 15.09
C ASP A 115 -0.52 12.69 14.91
N ASP A 116 -0.96 12.98 13.69
CA ASP A 116 -2.38 13.10 13.38
C ASP A 116 -3.12 11.79 13.68
N LEU A 117 -2.56 10.66 13.25
CA LEU A 117 -3.16 9.34 13.50
C LEU A 117 -3.30 9.05 15.01
N ARG A 118 -2.29 9.42 15.80
CA ARG A 118 -2.33 9.21 17.26
C ARG A 118 -3.42 10.01 17.96
N ARG A 119 -3.80 11.15 17.39
CA ARG A 119 -4.83 12.04 17.98
C ARG A 119 -6.26 11.55 17.74
N HIS A 120 -6.47 10.69 16.76
CA HIS A 120 -7.80 10.16 16.44
C HIS A 120 -7.99 8.80 17.12
N PRO A 121 -8.98 8.64 18.00
CA PRO A 121 -9.16 7.39 18.75
C PRO A 121 -9.23 6.14 17.87
N VAL A 122 -9.94 6.22 16.73
CA VAL A 122 -10.07 5.08 15.81
C VAL A 122 -8.73 4.78 15.12
N LEU A 123 -7.96 5.81 14.77
CA LEU A 123 -6.72 5.67 14.02
C LEU A 123 -5.51 5.38 14.90
N SER A 124 -5.61 5.66 16.20
CA SER A 124 -4.50 5.44 17.14
C SER A 124 -4.11 3.97 17.29
N GLY A 125 -5.00 3.05 16.93
CA GLY A 125 -4.74 1.61 16.95
C GLY A 125 -4.18 1.04 15.65
N MET A 126 -3.86 1.87 14.65
CA MET A 126 -3.33 1.39 13.39
C MET A 126 -1.95 0.74 13.56
N ASP A 127 -1.71 -0.35 12.81
CA ASP A 127 -0.45 -1.09 12.88
C ASP A 127 0.77 -0.24 12.52
N VAL A 128 0.62 0.76 11.66
CA VAL A 128 1.72 1.65 11.27
C VAL A 128 2.32 2.43 12.45
N LEU A 129 1.54 2.63 13.50
CA LEU A 129 1.99 3.36 14.71
C LEU A 129 2.69 2.45 15.71
N ARG A 130 2.58 1.14 15.54
CA ARG A 130 3.13 0.18 16.50
C ARG A 130 4.66 0.18 16.44
N LYS A 131 5.30 0.36 17.59
CA LYS A 131 6.76 0.37 17.70
C LYS A 131 7.35 -0.94 17.15
N GLY A 132 8.35 -0.81 16.28
CA GLY A 132 9.01 -1.97 15.70
C GLY A 132 8.29 -2.64 14.52
N ASN A 133 7.10 -2.16 14.16
CA ASN A 133 6.41 -2.66 12.99
C ASN A 133 7.06 -2.09 11.72
N ARG A 134 7.68 -2.96 10.93
CA ARG A 134 8.40 -2.58 9.70
C ARG A 134 7.72 -3.11 8.43
N LEU A 135 6.52 -3.66 8.55
CA LEU A 135 5.81 -4.19 7.40
C LEU A 135 5.44 -3.06 6.42
N SER A 136 5.77 -3.24 5.17
CA SER A 136 5.43 -2.29 4.11
C SER A 136 4.00 -2.45 3.61
N VAL A 137 3.37 -3.58 3.91
CA VAL A 137 1.96 -3.87 3.62
C VAL A 137 1.32 -4.30 4.92
N GLN A 138 0.25 -3.62 5.32
CA GLN A 138 -0.39 -3.83 6.62
C GLN A 138 -1.90 -3.83 6.48
N PRO A 139 -2.61 -4.68 7.24
CA PRO A 139 -4.07 -4.65 7.24
C PRO A 139 -4.59 -3.37 7.92
N VAL A 140 -5.72 -2.89 7.43
CA VAL A 140 -6.45 -1.73 7.92
C VAL A 140 -7.89 -2.17 8.15
N THR A 141 -8.49 -1.77 9.26
CA THR A 141 -9.90 -2.09 9.50
C THR A 141 -10.81 -1.20 8.66
N ARG A 142 -12.04 -1.66 8.44
CA ARG A 142 -13.06 -0.86 7.76
C ARG A 142 -13.33 0.45 8.50
N GLU A 143 -13.34 0.41 9.83
CA GLU A 143 -13.53 1.60 10.67
C GLU A 143 -12.40 2.60 10.47
N GLN A 144 -11.16 2.13 10.40
CA GLN A 144 -10.01 2.98 10.15
C GLN A 144 -10.08 3.61 8.75
N TRP A 145 -10.44 2.83 7.73
CA TRP A 145 -10.66 3.35 6.39
C TRP A 145 -11.69 4.48 6.39
N ARG A 146 -12.84 4.24 7.00
CA ARG A 146 -13.93 5.22 7.09
C ARG A 146 -13.50 6.49 7.83
N GLU A 147 -12.74 6.34 8.91
CA GLU A 147 -12.28 7.49 9.69
C GLU A 147 -11.32 8.37 8.89
N VAL A 148 -10.43 7.78 8.10
CA VAL A 148 -9.55 8.54 7.18
C VAL A 148 -10.40 9.38 6.21
N LEU A 149 -11.45 8.81 5.66
CA LEU A 149 -12.37 9.55 4.76
C LEU A 149 -13.10 10.67 5.50
N LEU A 150 -13.60 10.38 6.68
CA LEU A 150 -14.36 11.33 7.49
C LEU A 150 -13.49 12.55 7.87
N VAL A 151 -12.27 12.30 8.35
CA VAL A 151 -11.32 13.37 8.69
C VAL A 151 -10.99 14.23 7.48
N ASN A 152 -10.95 13.64 6.30
CA ASN A 152 -10.67 14.33 5.06
C ASN A 152 -11.91 14.95 4.41
N GLN A 153 -13.11 14.70 4.96
CA GLN A 153 -14.38 15.21 4.44
C GLN A 153 -14.61 14.83 2.97
N ILE A 154 -14.28 13.59 2.63
CA ILE A 154 -14.46 13.05 1.27
C ILE A 154 -15.39 11.84 1.30
N ASP A 155 -16.09 11.64 0.19
CA ASP A 155 -16.88 10.43 -0.01
C ASP A 155 -16.00 9.24 -0.30
N ASP A 156 -16.52 8.03 -0.03
CA ASP A 156 -15.79 6.80 -0.33
C ASP A 156 -15.68 6.63 -1.85
N PRO A 157 -14.45 6.64 -2.39
CA PRO A 157 -14.26 6.49 -3.84
C PRO A 157 -14.42 5.04 -4.31
N LEU A 158 -14.56 4.08 -3.40
CA LEU A 158 -14.76 2.68 -3.75
C LEU A 158 -16.24 2.40 -4.00
N PRO A 159 -16.57 1.51 -4.96
CA PRO A 159 -17.98 1.14 -5.19
C PRO A 159 -18.60 0.51 -3.95
N SER A 160 -19.87 0.80 -3.72
CA SER A 160 -20.65 0.13 -2.69
C SER A 160 -20.78 -1.36 -2.99
N GLN A 161 -20.68 -2.19 -1.97
CA GLN A 161 -20.91 -3.64 -2.07
C GLN A 161 -22.32 -3.98 -1.64
#